data_51d60e734df0804f9b8e46a8b8e2c88e
#
_entry.id   51d60e734df0804f9b8e46a8b8e2c88e
#
_cell.length_a   1.000
_cell.length_b   1.000
_cell.length_c   1.000
_cell.angle_alpha   90.00
_cell.angle_beta   90.00
_cell.angle_gamma   90.00
#
_symmetry.space_group_name_H-M   'P 1'
#
loop_
_entity.id
_entity.type
_entity.pdbx_description
1 polymer ?
#
loop_
_entity_poly.entity_id
_entity_poly.type
_entity_poly.pdbx_seq_one_letter_code
_entity_poly.pdbx_strand_id
1 'polypeptide(L)'
;MSDSRGNSAKGEQQSVVLRAAEAADAAALAAIYNLYITDTVVTFEIEPIVEAEMLRRLSSITATMPWLVAEDSSGAILGYAYATQWKARAAYDFAREVTVYLKPDCANLGLGTRLYEALIRVLRETPIHVLIAGIAQPNAASVALHEKLGFKKVGEFEEIGFKFGRRINIGYWQLVL
;
A
#
# COMPACT_ATOMS: atom_id res chain seq x y z
N MET A 1 5.13 54.00 15.13
CA MET A 1 6.15 53.03 15.50
C MET A 1 5.45 51.86 16.18
N SER A 2 5.12 50.83 15.47
CA SER A 2 4.62 49.57 16.05
C SER A 2 4.91 48.49 15.05
N ASP A 3 5.91 47.72 15.37
CA ASP A 3 6.50 46.66 14.60
C ASP A 3 5.65 45.39 14.84
N SER A 4 4.89 44.96 13.86
CA SER A 4 4.12 43.73 13.91
C SER A 4 4.89 42.63 13.21
N ARG A 5 5.68 41.86 13.95
CA ARG A 5 6.37 40.66 13.46
C ARG A 5 5.33 39.59 13.26
N GLY A 6 5.03 39.33 12.01
CA GLY A 6 4.31 38.14 11.60
C GLY A 6 5.14 36.86 11.87
N ASN A 7 4.72 36.10 12.85
CA ASN A 7 5.25 34.77 13.14
C ASN A 7 4.66 33.78 12.12
N SER A 8 5.39 33.52 11.06
CA SER A 8 5.09 32.42 10.14
C SER A 8 5.40 31.10 10.83
N ALA A 9 4.40 30.44 11.36
CA ALA A 9 4.48 29.06 11.77
C ALA A 9 4.76 28.20 10.52
N LYS A 10 6.02 27.92 10.25
CA LYS A 10 6.42 26.83 9.36
C LYS A 10 5.93 25.56 10.04
N GLY A 11 4.91 24.90 9.44
CA GLY A 11 4.47 23.58 9.88
C GLY A 11 5.70 22.66 9.94
N GLU A 12 6.00 22.13 11.10
CA GLU A 12 7.01 21.10 11.29
C GLU A 12 6.62 19.93 10.38
N GLN A 13 7.43 19.69 9.37
CA GLN A 13 7.29 18.54 8.50
C GLN A 13 7.63 17.32 9.37
N GLN A 14 6.60 16.66 9.92
CA GLN A 14 6.78 15.48 10.75
C GLN A 14 7.70 14.50 10.03
N SER A 15 8.81 14.16 10.67
CA SER A 15 9.75 13.21 10.12
C SER A 15 9.10 11.82 10.06
N VAL A 16 8.98 11.26 8.85
CA VAL A 16 8.43 9.91 8.64
C VAL A 16 9.57 8.96 8.34
N VAL A 17 9.67 7.90 9.13
CA VAL A 17 10.63 6.80 8.97
C VAL A 17 9.95 5.63 8.26
N LEU A 18 10.66 5.01 7.33
CA LEU A 18 10.24 3.74 6.72
C LEU A 18 11.06 2.61 7.34
N ARG A 19 10.38 1.59 7.86
CA ARG A 19 11.01 0.41 8.47
C ARG A 19 10.27 -0.87 8.09
N ALA A 20 10.90 -2.01 8.36
CA ALA A 20 10.20 -3.29 8.31
C ALA A 20 9.05 -3.33 9.32
N ALA A 21 7.95 -3.96 8.93
CA ALA A 21 6.83 -4.18 9.83
C ALA A 21 7.17 -5.24 10.87
N GLU A 22 6.67 -5.04 12.09
CA GLU A 22 6.85 -5.93 13.24
C GLU A 22 5.50 -6.45 13.73
N ALA A 23 5.52 -7.52 14.54
CA ALA A 23 4.31 -8.12 15.10
C ALA A 23 3.45 -7.10 15.88
N ALA A 24 4.11 -6.16 16.56
CA ALA A 24 3.45 -5.09 17.33
C ALA A 24 2.63 -4.11 16.44
N ASP A 25 2.89 -4.06 15.15
CA ASP A 25 2.17 -3.18 14.21
C ASP A 25 0.80 -3.73 13.82
N ALA A 26 0.52 -5.02 14.09
CA ALA A 26 -0.65 -5.72 13.56
C ALA A 26 -1.98 -5.01 13.82
N ALA A 27 -2.16 -4.43 15.01
CA ALA A 27 -3.35 -3.67 15.36
C ALA A 27 -3.52 -2.42 14.48
N ALA A 28 -2.44 -1.66 14.29
CA ALA A 28 -2.45 -0.45 13.46
C ALA A 28 -2.66 -0.78 11.98
N LEU A 29 -2.03 -1.85 11.48
CA LEU A 29 -2.21 -2.34 10.11
C LEU A 29 -3.66 -2.77 9.86
N ALA A 30 -4.27 -3.53 10.80
CA ALA A 30 -5.66 -3.93 10.73
C ALA A 30 -6.60 -2.72 10.73
N ALA A 31 -6.35 -1.73 11.60
CA ALA A 31 -7.15 -0.51 11.67
C ALA A 31 -7.12 0.26 10.32
N ILE A 32 -5.94 0.42 9.71
CA ILE A 32 -5.83 1.06 8.39
C ILE A 32 -6.57 0.24 7.32
N TYR A 33 -6.37 -1.08 7.28
CA TYR A 33 -6.99 -1.95 6.29
C TYR A 33 -8.51 -1.96 6.38
N ASN A 34 -9.05 -1.98 7.59
CA ASN A 34 -10.50 -2.01 7.83
C ASN A 34 -11.21 -0.77 7.27
N LEU A 35 -10.58 0.41 7.25
CA LEU A 35 -11.13 1.59 6.57
C LEU A 35 -11.36 1.33 5.07
N TYR A 36 -10.44 0.62 4.43
CA TYR A 36 -10.60 0.25 3.02
C TYR A 36 -11.65 -0.83 2.81
N ILE A 37 -11.82 -1.73 3.78
CA ILE A 37 -12.88 -2.75 3.73
C ILE A 37 -14.26 -2.10 3.85
N THR A 38 -14.44 -1.23 4.83
CA THR A 38 -15.76 -0.67 5.16
C THR A 38 -16.19 0.46 4.24
N ASP A 39 -15.26 1.28 3.76
CA ASP A 39 -15.57 2.57 3.16
C ASP A 39 -15.25 2.65 1.67
N THR A 40 -14.53 1.65 1.11
CA THR A 40 -14.04 1.71 -0.27
C THR A 40 -14.21 0.40 -1.03
N VAL A 41 -14.00 0.48 -2.35
CA VAL A 41 -13.89 -0.67 -3.25
C VAL A 41 -12.44 -1.07 -3.55
N VAL A 42 -11.47 -0.46 -2.89
CA VAL A 42 -10.04 -0.69 -3.13
C VAL A 42 -9.63 -2.12 -2.75
N THR A 43 -10.24 -2.69 -1.73
CA THR A 43 -10.15 -4.12 -1.41
C THR A 43 -11.50 -4.79 -1.57
N PHE A 44 -11.51 -6.07 -1.93
CA PHE A 44 -12.74 -6.86 -2.07
C PHE A 44 -13.06 -7.73 -0.85
N GLU A 45 -12.32 -7.58 0.24
CA GLU A 45 -12.79 -8.10 1.51
C GLU A 45 -14.04 -7.30 1.95
N ILE A 46 -14.99 -8.00 2.56
CA ILE A 46 -16.31 -7.47 2.94
C ILE A 46 -16.39 -7.28 4.45
N GLU A 47 -15.84 -8.23 5.20
CA GLU A 47 -15.86 -8.21 6.67
C GLU A 47 -14.54 -7.66 7.22
N PRO A 48 -14.58 -6.71 8.16
CA PRO A 48 -13.40 -6.23 8.85
C PRO A 48 -12.63 -7.39 9.51
N ILE A 49 -11.31 -7.29 9.48
CA ILE A 49 -10.43 -8.28 10.10
C ILE A 49 -9.99 -7.84 11.50
N VAL A 50 -9.76 -8.82 12.38
CA VAL A 50 -9.21 -8.58 13.72
C VAL A 50 -7.69 -8.55 13.68
N GLU A 51 -7.07 -7.98 14.72
CA GLU A 51 -5.62 -7.91 14.88
C GLU A 51 -4.94 -9.28 14.72
N ALA A 52 -5.50 -10.34 15.31
CA ALA A 52 -4.94 -11.68 15.23
C ALA A 52 -4.84 -12.21 13.79
N GLU A 53 -5.81 -11.89 12.93
CA GLU A 53 -5.76 -12.25 11.51
C GLU A 53 -4.72 -11.41 10.77
N MET A 54 -4.59 -10.12 11.05
CA MET A 54 -3.53 -9.29 10.47
C MET A 54 -2.15 -9.78 10.90
N LEU A 55 -1.96 -10.13 12.17
CA LEU A 55 -0.72 -10.72 12.68
C LEU A 55 -0.36 -12.02 11.97
N ARG A 56 -1.34 -12.89 11.73
CA ARG A 56 -1.14 -14.14 10.99
C ARG A 56 -0.68 -13.85 9.56
N ARG A 57 -1.32 -12.89 8.86
CA ARG A 57 -0.93 -12.48 7.50
C ARG A 57 0.48 -11.88 7.49
N LEU A 58 0.74 -10.96 8.40
CA LEU A 58 2.06 -10.32 8.55
C LEU A 58 3.15 -11.38 8.73
N SER A 59 3.00 -12.30 9.67
CA SER A 59 3.97 -13.35 9.94
C SER A 59 4.17 -14.28 8.75
N SER A 60 3.10 -14.64 8.04
CA SER A 60 3.18 -15.49 6.85
C SER A 60 3.93 -14.81 5.69
N ILE A 61 3.65 -13.54 5.45
CA ILE A 61 4.24 -12.79 4.34
C ILE A 61 5.70 -12.45 4.63
N THR A 62 6.01 -11.97 5.84
CA THR A 62 7.38 -11.55 6.21
C THR A 62 8.35 -12.70 6.32
N ALA A 63 7.88 -13.94 6.38
CA ALA A 63 8.74 -15.11 6.28
C ALA A 63 9.52 -15.18 4.94
N THR A 64 9.01 -14.58 3.86
CA THR A 64 9.60 -14.68 2.52
C THR A 64 9.62 -13.37 1.75
N MET A 65 8.79 -12.39 2.12
CA MET A 65 8.61 -11.14 1.37
C MET A 65 8.68 -9.92 2.28
N PRO A 66 9.14 -8.77 1.77
CA PRO A 66 9.19 -7.54 2.54
C PRO A 66 7.78 -6.99 2.81
N TRP A 67 7.60 -6.47 4.02
CA TRP A 67 6.48 -5.65 4.44
C TRP A 67 7.03 -4.42 5.15
N LEU A 68 6.77 -3.24 4.61
CA LEU A 68 7.28 -1.97 5.12
C LEU A 68 6.14 -1.13 5.70
N VAL A 69 6.44 -0.42 6.78
CA VAL A 69 5.55 0.57 7.38
C VAL A 69 6.17 1.96 7.30
N ALA A 70 5.31 2.98 7.26
CA ALA A 70 5.68 4.37 7.44
C ALA A 70 5.22 4.81 8.83
N GLU A 71 6.16 5.22 9.66
CA GLU A 71 5.95 5.63 11.05
C GLU A 71 6.31 7.10 11.23
N ASP A 72 5.47 7.85 11.93
CA ASP A 72 5.76 9.24 12.28
C ASP A 72 6.60 9.35 13.58
N SER A 73 6.96 10.57 13.93
CA SER A 73 7.76 10.86 15.12
C SER A 73 7.08 10.51 16.45
N SER A 74 5.79 10.23 16.45
CA SER A 74 5.05 9.77 17.64
C SER A 74 4.99 8.25 17.77
N GLY A 75 5.49 7.51 16.75
CA GLY A 75 5.36 6.06 16.65
C GLY A 75 4.05 5.60 16.00
N ALA A 76 3.25 6.51 15.45
CA ALA A 76 2.01 6.14 14.79
C ALA A 76 2.27 5.65 13.35
N ILE A 77 1.69 4.51 12.98
CA ILE A 77 1.74 3.99 11.62
C ILE A 77 0.81 4.79 10.72
N LEU A 78 1.35 5.37 9.66
CA LEU A 78 0.65 6.20 8.68
C LEU A 78 0.22 5.44 7.44
N GLY A 79 0.86 4.30 7.17
CA GLY A 79 0.60 3.46 6.02
C GLY A 79 1.63 2.36 5.90
N TYR A 80 1.42 1.47 4.94
CA TYR A 80 2.29 0.33 4.71
C TYR A 80 2.23 -0.14 3.26
N ALA A 81 3.28 -0.86 2.83
CA ALA A 81 3.34 -1.54 1.55
C ALA A 81 4.01 -2.91 1.71
N TYR A 82 3.56 -3.88 0.93
CA TYR A 82 4.09 -5.24 0.96
C TYR A 82 3.99 -5.92 -0.40
N ALA A 83 4.67 -7.05 -0.53
CA ALA A 83 4.60 -7.91 -1.69
C ALA A 83 4.09 -9.31 -1.28
N THR A 84 3.28 -9.91 -2.14
CA THR A 84 2.77 -11.28 -1.97
C THR A 84 3.02 -12.12 -3.21
N GLN A 85 2.86 -13.44 -3.07
CA GLN A 85 2.91 -14.33 -4.21
C GLN A 85 1.76 -14.02 -5.20
N TRP A 86 2.09 -13.86 -6.49
CA TRP A 86 1.08 -13.62 -7.53
C TRP A 86 0.20 -14.83 -7.79
N LYS A 87 0.79 -15.99 -7.98
CA LYS A 87 0.12 -17.28 -8.26
C LYS A 87 0.89 -18.42 -7.60
N ALA A 88 0.19 -19.48 -7.20
CA ALA A 88 0.78 -20.60 -6.46
C ALA A 88 1.65 -21.56 -7.29
N ARG A 89 1.66 -21.46 -8.63
CA ARG A 89 2.44 -22.36 -9.49
C ARG A 89 3.89 -21.88 -9.57
N ALA A 90 4.88 -22.77 -9.42
CA ALA A 90 6.31 -22.47 -9.36
C ALA A 90 6.85 -21.61 -10.52
N ALA A 91 6.29 -21.74 -11.74
CA ALA A 91 6.67 -20.90 -12.86
C ALA A 91 6.40 -19.40 -12.65
N TYR A 92 5.59 -19.01 -11.62
CA TYR A 92 5.33 -17.63 -11.22
C TYR A 92 6.17 -17.15 -10.04
N ASP A 93 7.16 -17.94 -9.57
CA ASP A 93 7.96 -17.60 -8.38
C ASP A 93 8.82 -16.35 -8.55
N PHE A 94 8.94 -15.81 -9.76
CA PHE A 94 9.60 -14.54 -10.05
C PHE A 94 8.64 -13.35 -10.18
N ALA A 95 7.35 -13.55 -9.92
CA ALA A 95 6.33 -12.52 -9.97
C ALA A 95 5.70 -12.29 -8.58
N ARG A 96 5.48 -11.03 -8.22
CA ARG A 96 4.83 -10.64 -6.97
C ARG A 96 3.72 -9.64 -7.22
N GLU A 97 2.66 -9.75 -6.45
CA GLU A 97 1.66 -8.70 -6.34
C GLU A 97 2.10 -7.72 -5.24
N VAL A 98 2.00 -6.43 -5.54
CA VAL A 98 2.35 -5.36 -4.58
C VAL A 98 1.12 -4.58 -4.18
N THR A 99 1.10 -4.15 -2.92
CA THR A 99 -0.04 -3.46 -2.33
C THR A 99 0.45 -2.32 -1.44
N VAL A 100 -0.28 -1.20 -1.42
CA VAL A 100 -0.06 -0.08 -0.51
C VAL A 100 -1.38 0.40 0.07
N TYR A 101 -1.40 0.65 1.37
CA TYR A 101 -2.50 1.27 2.09
C TYR A 101 -1.98 2.42 2.95
N LEU A 102 -2.69 3.53 2.96
CA LEU A 102 -2.36 4.71 3.74
C LEU A 102 -3.54 5.11 4.62
N LYS A 103 -3.28 5.74 5.75
CA LYS A 103 -4.35 6.47 6.46
C LYS A 103 -4.94 7.54 5.54
N PRO A 104 -6.26 7.79 5.58
CA PRO A 104 -6.91 8.77 4.70
C PRO A 104 -6.25 10.16 4.77
N ASP A 105 -5.90 10.61 5.97
CA ASP A 105 -5.27 11.92 6.22
C ASP A 105 -3.83 12.02 5.66
N CYS A 106 -3.24 10.91 5.27
CA CYS A 106 -1.90 10.84 4.69
C CYS A 106 -1.90 10.72 3.16
N ALA A 107 -3.06 10.78 2.53
CA ALA A 107 -3.17 10.81 1.08
C ALA A 107 -2.54 12.09 0.51
N ASN A 108 -1.95 11.99 -0.68
CA ASN A 108 -1.32 13.11 -1.40
C ASN A 108 -0.07 13.74 -0.75
N LEU A 109 0.45 13.18 0.34
CA LEU A 109 1.71 13.61 0.96
C LEU A 109 2.96 12.92 0.36
N GLY A 110 2.81 12.21 -0.75
CA GLY A 110 3.89 11.46 -1.39
C GLY A 110 4.30 10.17 -0.65
N LEU A 111 3.62 9.83 0.43
CA LEU A 111 3.98 8.69 1.28
C LEU A 111 3.86 7.35 0.55
N GLY A 112 2.82 7.17 -0.27
CA GLY A 112 2.67 5.97 -1.10
C GLY A 112 3.82 5.78 -2.09
N THR A 113 4.30 6.87 -2.69
CA THR A 113 5.49 6.84 -3.56
C THR A 113 6.72 6.38 -2.77
N ARG A 114 6.97 6.98 -1.60
CA ARG A 114 8.12 6.62 -0.76
C ARG A 114 8.10 5.16 -0.32
N LEU A 115 6.94 4.66 0.10
CA LEU A 115 6.74 3.25 0.49
C LEU A 115 7.03 2.31 -0.69
N TYR A 116 6.47 2.60 -1.86
CA TYR A 116 6.70 1.76 -3.05
C TYR A 116 8.13 1.84 -3.57
N GLU A 117 8.76 3.02 -3.59
CA GLU A 117 10.18 3.15 -3.94
C GLU A 117 11.08 2.32 -3.02
N ALA A 118 10.80 2.34 -1.71
CA ALA A 118 11.53 1.52 -0.75
C ALA A 118 11.27 0.02 -0.96
N LEU A 119 10.01 -0.39 -1.15
CA LEU A 119 9.62 -1.78 -1.41
C LEU A 119 10.27 -2.30 -2.70
N ILE A 120 10.19 -1.53 -3.80
CA ILE A 120 10.79 -1.88 -5.10
C ILE A 120 12.32 -2.03 -4.97
N ARG A 121 12.97 -1.14 -4.21
CA ARG A 121 14.42 -1.23 -3.97
C ARG A 121 14.79 -2.54 -3.28
N VAL A 122 14.07 -2.93 -2.23
CA VAL A 122 14.30 -4.22 -1.54
C VAL A 122 14.06 -5.39 -2.49
N LEU A 123 12.99 -5.36 -3.29
CA LEU A 123 12.65 -6.45 -4.21
C LEU A 123 13.66 -6.62 -5.34
N ARG A 124 14.32 -5.54 -5.79
CA ARG A 124 15.40 -5.60 -6.80
C ARG A 124 16.63 -6.38 -6.34
N GLU A 125 16.85 -6.50 -5.04
CA GLU A 125 17.94 -7.30 -4.46
C GLU A 125 17.58 -8.79 -4.32
N THR A 126 16.42 -9.20 -4.83
CA THR A 126 15.91 -10.56 -4.79
C THR A 126 15.79 -11.14 -6.20
N PRO A 127 15.53 -12.45 -6.37
CA PRO A 127 15.25 -13.04 -7.69
C PRO A 127 13.94 -12.60 -8.33
N ILE A 128 13.17 -11.73 -7.70
CA ILE A 128 11.90 -11.24 -8.26
C ILE A 128 12.17 -10.41 -9.51
N HIS A 129 11.41 -10.67 -10.57
CA HIS A 129 11.58 -10.03 -11.87
C HIS A 129 10.40 -9.14 -12.27
N VAL A 130 9.18 -9.47 -11.80
CA VAL A 130 7.95 -8.77 -12.20
C VAL A 130 7.12 -8.43 -10.98
N LEU A 131 6.66 -7.18 -10.94
CA LEU A 131 5.67 -6.71 -9.99
C LEU A 131 4.34 -6.46 -10.70
N ILE A 132 3.25 -6.86 -10.05
CA ILE A 132 1.89 -6.70 -10.53
C ILE A 132 1.08 -5.93 -9.48
N ALA A 133 0.23 -5.03 -9.94
CA ALA A 133 -0.73 -4.33 -9.10
C ALA A 133 -2.13 -4.47 -9.70
N GLY A 134 -3.06 -4.98 -8.92
CA GLY A 134 -4.49 -4.98 -9.23
C GLY A 134 -5.15 -3.73 -8.65
N ILE A 135 -5.83 -2.94 -9.48
CA ILE A 135 -6.42 -1.66 -9.08
C ILE A 135 -7.90 -1.66 -9.43
N ALA A 136 -8.76 -1.59 -8.40
CA ALA A 136 -10.20 -1.41 -8.59
C ALA A 136 -10.48 -0.08 -9.32
N GLN A 137 -11.35 -0.11 -10.32
CA GLN A 137 -11.63 1.05 -11.17
C GLN A 137 -13.01 1.68 -10.86
N PRO A 138 -13.13 3.02 -10.93
CA PRO A 138 -12.06 3.99 -11.16
C PRO A 138 -11.25 4.28 -9.88
N ASN A 139 -9.93 4.45 -10.01
CA ASN A 139 -9.05 4.87 -8.93
C ASN A 139 -7.86 5.68 -9.49
N ALA A 140 -8.12 6.93 -9.87
CA ALA A 140 -7.11 7.78 -10.50
C ALA A 140 -5.85 7.99 -9.66
N ALA A 141 -5.97 8.07 -8.33
CA ALA A 141 -4.83 8.25 -7.42
C ALA A 141 -3.89 7.04 -7.44
N SER A 142 -4.45 5.83 -7.36
CA SER A 142 -3.66 4.60 -7.44
C SER A 142 -3.04 4.42 -8.82
N VAL A 143 -3.78 4.68 -9.89
CA VAL A 143 -3.25 4.64 -11.27
C VAL A 143 -2.05 5.59 -11.41
N ALA A 144 -2.20 6.85 -11.02
CA ALA A 144 -1.14 7.84 -11.11
C ALA A 144 0.10 7.46 -10.28
N LEU A 145 -0.09 6.87 -9.09
CA LEU A 145 1.01 6.37 -8.26
C LEU A 145 1.80 5.28 -8.98
N HIS A 146 1.12 4.28 -9.53
CA HIS A 146 1.78 3.16 -10.20
C HIS A 146 2.48 3.59 -11.50
N GLU A 147 1.80 4.39 -12.33
CA GLU A 147 2.38 4.89 -13.59
C GLU A 147 3.60 5.80 -13.34
N LYS A 148 3.57 6.63 -12.31
CA LYS A 148 4.73 7.44 -11.87
C LYS A 148 5.95 6.57 -11.53
N LEU A 149 5.75 5.37 -11.01
CA LEU A 149 6.79 4.41 -10.63
C LEU A 149 7.19 3.48 -11.81
N GLY A 150 6.66 3.72 -12.99
CA GLY A 150 7.00 2.99 -14.22
C GLY A 150 6.16 1.75 -14.49
N PHE A 151 5.13 1.49 -13.71
CA PHE A 151 4.16 0.45 -14.04
C PHE A 151 3.38 0.82 -15.30
N LYS A 152 3.05 -0.18 -16.11
CA LYS A 152 2.27 -0.03 -17.33
C LYS A 152 1.02 -0.88 -17.24
N LYS A 153 -0.12 -0.33 -17.69
CA LYS A 153 -1.37 -1.08 -17.78
C LYS A 153 -1.21 -2.25 -18.75
N VAL A 154 -1.56 -3.45 -18.32
CA VAL A 154 -1.45 -4.69 -19.12
C VAL A 154 -2.79 -5.33 -19.41
N GLY A 155 -3.85 -4.92 -18.72
CA GLY A 155 -5.19 -5.43 -18.97
C GLY A 155 -6.21 -4.90 -17.96
N GLU A 156 -7.46 -5.29 -18.19
CA GLU A 156 -8.57 -5.01 -17.29
C GLU A 156 -9.59 -6.15 -17.37
N PHE A 157 -10.09 -6.57 -16.23
CA PHE A 157 -11.23 -7.46 -16.13
C PHE A 157 -12.47 -6.64 -15.82
N GLU A 158 -13.45 -6.73 -16.69
CA GLU A 158 -14.72 -6.05 -16.52
C GLU A 158 -15.59 -6.81 -15.51
N GLU A 159 -16.24 -6.07 -14.62
CA GLU A 159 -17.26 -6.54 -13.69
C GLU A 159 -16.87 -7.74 -12.81
N ILE A 160 -15.58 -8.00 -12.61
CA ILE A 160 -15.08 -9.18 -11.90
C ILE A 160 -15.32 -9.11 -10.38
N GLY A 161 -15.38 -7.90 -9.82
CA GLY A 161 -15.66 -7.67 -8.40
C GLY A 161 -17.12 -7.31 -8.15
N PHE A 162 -17.62 -7.61 -6.94
CA PHE A 162 -18.93 -7.15 -6.50
C PHE A 162 -18.86 -6.66 -5.05
N LYS A 163 -19.12 -5.37 -4.83
CA LYS A 163 -19.10 -4.75 -3.50
C LYS A 163 -20.04 -3.55 -3.45
N PHE A 164 -20.67 -3.31 -2.31
CA PHE A 164 -21.65 -2.22 -2.10
C PHE A 164 -22.75 -2.21 -3.17
N GLY A 165 -23.24 -3.41 -3.54
CA GLY A 165 -24.35 -3.56 -4.50
C GLY A 165 -24.00 -3.27 -5.96
N ARG A 166 -22.71 -3.13 -6.32
CA ARG A 166 -22.28 -2.84 -7.69
C ARG A 166 -21.13 -3.72 -8.15
N ARG A 167 -21.06 -3.94 -9.46
CA ARG A 167 -19.95 -4.61 -10.11
C ARG A 167 -18.80 -3.63 -10.33
N ILE A 168 -17.58 -4.14 -10.27
CA ILE A 168 -16.34 -3.34 -10.24
C ILE A 168 -15.33 -3.99 -11.18
N ASN A 169 -14.74 -3.17 -12.04
CA ASN A 169 -13.63 -3.60 -12.89
C ASN A 169 -12.33 -3.60 -12.09
N ILE A 170 -11.40 -4.49 -12.47
CA ILE A 170 -10.02 -4.51 -11.98
C ILE A 170 -9.06 -4.32 -13.14
N GLY A 171 -8.36 -3.20 -13.15
CA GLY A 171 -7.22 -2.99 -14.04
C GLY A 171 -5.96 -3.57 -13.43
N TYR A 172 -5.08 -4.11 -14.28
CA TYR A 172 -3.77 -4.64 -13.88
C TYR A 172 -2.65 -3.81 -14.48
N TRP A 173 -1.69 -3.44 -13.63
CA TRP A 173 -0.46 -2.77 -13.99
C TRP A 173 0.74 -3.64 -13.66
N GLN A 174 1.77 -3.58 -14.51
CA GLN A 174 2.98 -4.39 -14.40
C GLN A 174 4.21 -3.51 -14.43
N LEU A 175 5.20 -3.83 -13.59
CA LEU A 175 6.56 -3.32 -13.64
C LEU A 175 7.52 -4.49 -13.80
N VAL A 176 8.40 -4.45 -14.81
CA VAL A 176 9.57 -5.34 -14.92
C VAL A 176 10.72 -4.64 -14.20
N LEU A 177 11.37 -5.32 -13.23
CA LEU A 177 12.41 -4.77 -12.35
C LEU A 177 13.79 -4.62 -12.99
#